data_e13bfd9369572103462aef6913440381
#
_entry.id   e13bfd9369572103462aef6913440381
#
_cell.length_a   1.000
_cell.length_b   1.000
_cell.length_c   1.000
_cell.angle_alpha   90.00
_cell.angle_beta   90.00
_cell.angle_gamma   90.00
#
_symmetry.space_group_name_H-M   'P 1'
#
loop_
_entity.id
_entity.type
_entity.pdbx_description
1 polymer ?
#
loop_
_entity_poly.entity_id
_entity_poly.type
_entity_poly.pdbx_seq_one_letter_code
_entity_poly.pdbx_strand_id
1 'polypeptide(L)'
;QQTKEEHISLVGEEIYRRIRLIDHQCDDREHLTYMGTSSRGTPVWLNSYAMACDKLILTGGVVYHFLAGFGGGRKSIVPGIAGRETINTNHNNALNEGLGSGSNPRACNGNMGQDNPFHSDLVECAAFAKPAYLLNVIVNDDYQIVGAFAGDWQQAHAAAARVVEQLDGVAIPRRTPLVIASAGGYPKDINLYQTSKTLANALAAVAPGGTMILLSQCGEGFGDPDCEAQICGYDSMEEREKALRADFSIGGFVGFLFAETAEHYH
;
A
#
# COMPACT_ATOMS: atom_id res chain seq x y z
N GLN A 1 -10.98 15.98 -6.93
CA GLN A 1 -12.22 15.73 -6.16
C GLN A 1 -13.14 14.86 -6.99
N GLN A 2 -13.80 13.92 -6.33
CA GLN A 2 -14.77 13.03 -6.96
C GLN A 2 -16.05 13.78 -7.32
N THR A 3 -16.70 13.36 -8.42
CA THR A 3 -18.00 13.88 -8.82
C THR A 3 -19.11 13.31 -7.93
N LYS A 4 -20.30 13.92 -8.03
CA LYS A 4 -21.49 13.40 -7.33
C LYS A 4 -21.83 11.96 -7.75
N GLU A 5 -21.70 11.68 -9.03
CA GLU A 5 -21.96 10.36 -9.61
C GLU A 5 -20.99 9.31 -9.09
N GLU A 6 -19.72 9.66 -8.96
CA GLU A 6 -18.69 8.80 -8.37
C GLU A 6 -18.96 8.55 -6.88
N HIS A 7 -19.30 9.58 -6.10
CA HIS A 7 -19.70 9.40 -4.70
C HIS A 7 -20.90 8.46 -4.57
N ILE A 8 -21.96 8.65 -5.38
CA ILE A 8 -23.13 7.76 -5.37
C ILE A 8 -22.77 6.34 -5.76
N SER A 9 -21.87 6.16 -6.74
CA SER A 9 -21.40 4.84 -7.14
C SER A 9 -20.65 4.12 -6.01
N LEU A 10 -19.90 4.86 -5.19
CA LEU A 10 -19.11 4.30 -4.08
C LEU A 10 -19.95 3.93 -2.86
N VAL A 11 -20.87 4.79 -2.45
CA VAL A 11 -21.58 4.63 -1.17
C VAL A 11 -23.08 4.34 -1.33
N GLY A 12 -23.61 4.43 -2.52
CA GLY A 12 -25.04 4.34 -2.80
C GLY A 12 -25.79 5.63 -2.52
N GLU A 13 -26.95 5.81 -3.21
CA GLU A 13 -27.72 7.06 -3.15
C GLU A 13 -28.29 7.36 -1.76
N GLU A 14 -28.67 6.33 -1.00
CA GLU A 14 -29.21 6.49 0.35
C GLU A 14 -28.16 7.11 1.29
N ILE A 15 -26.95 6.58 1.30
CA ILE A 15 -25.85 7.08 2.13
C ILE A 15 -25.45 8.48 1.68
N TYR A 16 -25.33 8.70 0.36
CA TYR A 16 -24.99 10.02 -0.19
C TYR A 16 -25.96 11.12 0.26
N ARG A 17 -27.27 10.82 0.36
CA ARG A 17 -28.28 11.80 0.81
C ARG A 17 -28.25 12.08 2.32
N ARG A 18 -27.77 11.14 3.13
CA ARG A 18 -27.83 11.18 4.59
C ARG A 18 -26.56 11.60 5.28
N ILE A 19 -25.41 11.38 4.62
CA ILE A 19 -24.09 11.56 5.21
C ILE A 19 -23.28 12.52 4.34
N ARG A 20 -22.64 13.49 4.97
CA ARG A 20 -21.71 14.39 4.28
C ARG A 20 -20.45 13.61 3.89
N LEU A 21 -20.12 13.63 2.62
CA LEU A 21 -18.88 13.08 2.07
C LEU A 21 -17.87 14.20 1.87
N ILE A 22 -16.62 13.94 2.22
CA ILE A 22 -15.49 14.87 2.04
C ILE A 22 -14.33 14.07 1.45
N ASP A 23 -13.88 14.46 0.26
CA ASP A 23 -12.68 13.90 -0.34
C ASP A 23 -11.45 14.44 0.38
N HIS A 24 -10.55 13.53 0.73
CA HIS A 24 -9.26 13.91 1.27
C HIS A 24 -8.32 14.36 0.15
N GLN A 25 -7.56 15.43 0.41
CA GLN A 25 -6.52 15.96 -0.46
C GLN A 25 -5.20 16.00 0.31
N CYS A 26 -4.28 15.10 -0.01
CA CYS A 26 -3.03 14.96 0.74
C CYS A 26 -2.08 16.17 0.60
N ASP A 27 -2.28 17.01 -0.42
CA ASP A 27 -1.49 18.21 -0.68
C ASP A 27 -2.15 19.51 -0.16
N ASP A 28 -3.37 19.42 0.36
CA ASP A 28 -4.10 20.56 0.92
C ASP A 28 -3.67 20.84 2.36
N ARG A 29 -2.57 21.55 2.50
CA ARG A 29 -1.96 21.87 3.81
C ARG A 29 -2.87 22.67 4.74
N GLU A 30 -3.83 23.43 4.21
CA GLU A 30 -4.78 24.20 5.03
C GLU A 30 -5.75 23.29 5.81
N HIS A 31 -6.02 22.10 5.26
CA HIS A 31 -6.88 21.10 5.87
C HIS A 31 -6.11 19.90 6.47
N LEU A 32 -4.85 20.11 6.83
CA LEU A 32 -4.03 19.15 7.56
C LEU A 32 -3.68 19.67 8.95
N THR A 33 -3.75 18.80 9.95
CA THR A 33 -3.33 19.07 11.32
C THR A 33 -2.09 18.25 11.65
N TYR A 34 -1.07 18.90 12.18
CA TYR A 34 0.12 18.20 12.68
C TYR A 34 -0.18 17.53 14.02
N MET A 35 0.03 16.23 14.09
CA MET A 35 -0.29 15.40 15.26
C MET A 35 0.95 15.00 16.08
N GLY A 36 2.14 15.12 15.51
CA GLY A 36 3.41 14.73 16.14
C GLY A 36 4.33 14.03 15.15
N THR A 37 5.38 13.41 15.65
CA THR A 37 6.36 12.66 14.83
C THR A 37 6.50 11.25 15.39
N SER A 38 6.52 10.24 14.53
CA SER A 38 6.72 8.86 14.94
C SER A 38 8.16 8.61 15.43
N SER A 39 8.40 7.47 16.07
CA SER A 39 9.73 7.06 16.53
C SER A 39 10.75 6.89 15.39
N ARG A 40 10.26 6.69 14.15
CA ARG A 40 11.06 6.61 12.94
C ARG A 40 11.25 7.96 12.23
N GLY A 41 10.77 9.05 12.83
CA GLY A 41 10.92 10.40 12.29
C GLY A 41 9.85 10.80 11.27
N THR A 42 8.77 10.02 11.11
CA THR A 42 7.68 10.37 10.21
C THR A 42 6.82 11.49 10.81
N PRO A 43 6.76 12.68 10.20
CA PRO A 43 5.87 13.74 10.63
C PRO A 43 4.42 13.37 10.29
N VAL A 44 3.54 13.36 11.28
CA VAL A 44 2.17 12.91 11.14
C VAL A 44 1.23 14.09 10.93
N TRP A 45 0.88 14.32 9.68
CA TRP A 45 -0.12 15.32 9.26
C TRP A 45 -1.40 14.59 8.85
N LEU A 46 -2.51 14.87 9.51
CA LEU A 46 -3.80 14.20 9.25
C LEU A 46 -4.88 15.22 8.92
N ASN A 47 -5.90 14.76 8.19
CA ASN A 47 -7.03 15.57 7.76
C ASN A 47 -7.72 16.26 8.95
N SER A 48 -7.83 17.58 8.93
CA SER A 48 -8.35 18.41 10.01
C SER A 48 -9.82 18.12 10.31
N TYR A 49 -10.64 17.80 9.31
CA TYR A 49 -12.05 17.45 9.52
C TYR A 49 -12.18 16.15 10.31
N ALA A 50 -11.35 15.15 9.99
CA ALA A 50 -11.34 13.89 10.73
C ALA A 50 -10.84 14.09 12.17
N MET A 51 -9.81 14.91 12.37
CA MET A 51 -9.25 15.18 13.70
C MET A 51 -10.17 16.04 14.58
N ALA A 52 -11.11 16.77 14.00
CA ALA A 52 -12.11 17.54 14.72
C ALA A 52 -13.33 16.69 15.19
N CYS A 53 -13.41 15.43 14.78
CA CYS A 53 -14.51 14.54 15.17
C CYS A 53 -14.29 13.98 16.59
N ASP A 54 -15.37 13.85 17.37
CA ASP A 54 -15.34 13.23 18.72
C ASP A 54 -14.95 11.75 18.66
N LYS A 55 -15.32 11.05 17.60
CA LYS A 55 -15.06 9.63 17.38
C LYS A 55 -14.68 9.38 15.93
N LEU A 56 -13.65 8.59 15.75
CA LEU A 56 -13.19 8.14 14.44
C LEU A 56 -13.46 6.64 14.29
N ILE A 57 -14.28 6.28 13.32
CA ILE A 57 -14.57 4.88 12.96
C ILE A 57 -13.89 4.59 11.63
N LEU A 58 -13.07 3.56 11.61
CA LEU A 58 -12.38 3.11 10.39
C LEU A 58 -13.20 2.04 9.69
N THR A 59 -13.30 2.12 8.35
CA THR A 59 -13.93 1.09 7.53
C THR A 59 -13.03 0.73 6.35
N GLY A 60 -13.18 -0.48 5.81
CA GLY A 60 -12.44 -0.90 4.62
C GLY A 60 -12.35 -2.40 4.45
N GLY A 61 -11.78 -2.82 3.32
CA GLY A 61 -11.45 -4.21 3.02
C GLY A 61 -10.05 -4.60 3.48
N VAL A 62 -9.86 -5.88 3.81
CA VAL A 62 -8.53 -6.43 4.12
C VAL A 62 -8.13 -7.39 3.00
N VAL A 63 -6.95 -7.15 2.44
CA VAL A 63 -6.31 -7.96 1.39
C VAL A 63 -4.80 -7.96 1.63
N TYR A 64 -4.06 -8.84 0.99
CA TYR A 64 -2.59 -8.78 1.01
C TYR A 64 -2.06 -7.43 0.48
N HIS A 65 -0.97 -6.97 1.06
CA HIS A 65 -0.31 -5.72 0.64
C HIS A 65 1.21 -5.87 0.62
N PHE A 66 1.81 -5.59 -0.52
CA PHE A 66 3.21 -5.88 -0.83
C PHE A 66 4.26 -5.17 0.06
N LEU A 67 3.89 -4.12 0.80
CA LEU A 67 4.76 -3.46 1.79
C LEU A 67 4.24 -3.58 3.22
N ALA A 68 2.93 -3.42 3.41
CA ALA A 68 2.31 -3.31 4.74
C ALA A 68 1.91 -4.67 5.34
N GLY A 69 2.21 -5.77 4.69
CA GLY A 69 1.68 -7.09 5.03
C GLY A 69 0.23 -7.24 4.53
N PHE A 70 -0.68 -6.43 5.07
CA PHE A 70 -2.09 -6.41 4.68
C PHE A 70 -2.61 -4.98 4.54
N GLY A 71 -3.63 -4.80 3.68
CA GLY A 71 -4.45 -3.61 3.56
C GLY A 71 -5.45 -3.45 4.71
N GLY A 72 -6.30 -2.43 4.65
CA GLY A 72 -7.29 -2.14 5.70
C GLY A 72 -6.68 -1.59 7.00
N GLY A 73 -7.50 -1.52 8.04
CA GLY A 73 -7.09 -1.07 9.37
C GLY A 73 -6.46 0.31 9.38
N ARG A 74 -5.22 0.40 9.91
CA ARG A 74 -4.42 1.64 9.96
C ARG A 74 -4.25 2.36 8.62
N LYS A 75 -4.40 1.64 7.50
CA LYS A 75 -4.29 2.26 6.17
C LYS A 75 -5.41 3.25 5.84
N SER A 76 -6.54 3.17 6.54
CA SER A 76 -7.57 4.22 6.47
C SER A 76 -7.10 5.56 7.05
N ILE A 77 -6.06 5.55 7.91
CA ILE A 77 -5.42 6.76 8.44
C ILE A 77 -4.22 7.14 7.58
N VAL A 78 -3.24 6.25 7.43
CA VAL A 78 -2.06 6.45 6.59
C VAL A 78 -2.02 5.34 5.53
N PRO A 79 -2.14 5.66 4.23
CA PRO A 79 -2.21 7.00 3.62
C PRO A 79 -3.60 7.66 3.59
N GLY A 80 -4.68 6.99 3.99
CA GLY A 80 -6.08 7.32 3.67
C GLY A 80 -6.50 8.76 3.95
N ILE A 81 -6.06 9.36 5.06
CA ILE A 81 -6.34 10.76 5.42
C ILE A 81 -5.07 11.53 5.81
N ALA A 82 -3.90 11.04 5.37
CA ALA A 82 -2.61 11.63 5.71
C ALA A 82 -2.12 12.62 4.65
N GLY A 83 -1.31 13.59 5.07
CA GLY A 83 -0.62 14.51 4.17
C GLY A 83 0.51 13.84 3.39
N ARG A 84 0.87 14.42 2.23
CA ARG A 84 1.91 13.91 1.31
C ARG A 84 3.23 13.61 2.02
N GLU A 85 3.67 14.51 2.88
CA GLU A 85 4.91 14.37 3.63
C GLU A 85 4.89 13.13 4.54
N THR A 86 3.78 12.91 5.26
CA THR A 86 3.57 11.70 6.08
C THR A 86 3.62 10.43 5.22
N ILE A 87 2.93 10.46 4.08
CA ILE A 87 2.87 9.33 3.15
C ILE A 87 4.26 8.98 2.64
N ASN A 88 4.99 9.96 2.10
CA ASN A 88 6.29 9.73 1.50
C ASN A 88 7.32 9.28 2.53
N THR A 89 7.36 9.92 3.72
CA THR A 89 8.29 9.55 4.78
C THR A 89 8.03 8.13 5.29
N ASN A 90 6.76 7.77 5.51
CA ASN A 90 6.42 6.39 5.87
C ASN A 90 6.84 5.39 4.78
N HIS A 91 6.53 5.69 3.50
CA HIS A 91 6.84 4.78 2.40
C HIS A 91 8.35 4.62 2.16
N ASN A 92 9.16 5.61 2.51
CA ASN A 92 10.62 5.48 2.47
C ASN A 92 11.17 4.37 3.41
N ASN A 93 10.40 3.93 4.42
CA ASN A 93 10.72 2.74 5.23
C ASN A 93 10.65 1.42 4.42
N ALA A 94 10.19 1.46 3.17
CA ALA A 94 10.29 0.33 2.25
C ALA A 94 11.72 0.12 1.70
N LEU A 95 12.63 1.08 1.90
CA LEU A 95 14.06 0.95 1.61
C LEU A 95 14.83 0.58 2.89
N ASN A 96 15.94 -0.13 2.74
CA ASN A 96 16.92 -0.31 3.81
C ASN A 96 17.64 1.01 4.11
N GLU A 97 18.32 1.11 5.25
CA GLU A 97 19.14 2.27 5.59
C GLU A 97 20.43 2.31 4.75
N GLY A 98 20.78 3.50 4.28
CA GLY A 98 21.99 3.75 3.50
C GLY A 98 21.82 3.56 1.98
N LEU A 99 22.65 4.26 1.22
CA LEU A 99 22.71 4.15 -0.24
C LEU A 99 23.34 2.82 -0.65
N GLY A 100 22.82 2.19 -1.70
CA GLY A 100 23.27 0.89 -2.20
C GLY A 100 22.67 -0.31 -1.45
N SER A 101 21.74 -0.07 -0.51
CA SER A 101 21.15 -1.13 0.32
C SER A 101 19.81 -1.68 -0.22
N GLY A 102 19.22 -1.00 -1.19
CA GLY A 102 18.03 -1.45 -1.91
C GLY A 102 16.74 -1.49 -1.11
N SER A 103 15.77 -2.23 -1.61
CA SER A 103 14.47 -2.42 -0.96
C SER A 103 14.58 -3.29 0.29
N ASN A 104 13.70 -3.01 1.28
CA ASN A 104 13.70 -3.74 2.54
C ASN A 104 12.87 -5.04 2.41
N PRO A 105 13.50 -6.23 2.50
CA PRO A 105 12.79 -7.49 2.34
C PRO A 105 11.79 -7.80 3.46
N ARG A 106 11.84 -7.07 4.58
CA ARG A 106 10.86 -7.18 5.66
C ARG A 106 9.57 -6.42 5.37
N ALA A 107 9.63 -5.37 4.53
CA ALA A 107 8.45 -4.69 4.00
C ALA A 107 7.85 -5.54 2.87
N CYS A 108 7.08 -6.57 3.23
CA CYS A 108 6.55 -7.55 2.28
C CYS A 108 5.14 -8.02 2.65
N ASN A 109 4.51 -8.76 1.73
CA ASN A 109 3.21 -9.39 1.93
C ASN A 109 3.18 -10.26 3.18
N GLY A 110 2.07 -10.18 3.93
CA GLY A 110 1.83 -11.01 5.11
C GLY A 110 2.60 -10.56 6.36
N ASN A 111 3.67 -9.75 6.24
CA ASN A 111 4.46 -9.34 7.40
C ASN A 111 3.86 -8.12 8.11
N MET A 112 3.18 -8.35 9.24
CA MET A 112 2.74 -7.33 10.20
C MET A 112 3.56 -7.35 11.49
N GLY A 113 4.78 -7.90 11.47
CA GLY A 113 5.69 -7.89 12.60
C GLY A 113 6.34 -6.54 12.84
N GLN A 114 6.92 -6.37 14.02
CA GLN A 114 7.71 -5.17 14.37
C GLN A 114 8.98 -5.04 13.53
N ASP A 115 9.42 -6.13 12.92
CA ASP A 115 10.55 -6.20 12.00
C ASP A 115 10.22 -5.69 10.58
N ASN A 116 8.94 -5.43 10.28
CA ASN A 116 8.53 -4.67 9.10
C ASN A 116 8.50 -3.17 9.44
N PRO A 117 9.51 -2.38 9.05
CA PRO A 117 9.59 -0.98 9.44
C PRO A 117 8.49 -0.13 8.82
N PHE A 118 8.04 -0.48 7.61
CA PHE A 118 6.92 0.18 6.96
C PHE A 118 5.62 -0.02 7.75
N HIS A 119 5.32 -1.27 8.14
CA HIS A 119 4.11 -1.58 8.91
C HIS A 119 4.14 -0.97 10.32
N SER A 120 5.26 -1.12 11.04
CA SER A 120 5.37 -0.63 12.43
C SER A 120 5.20 0.88 12.51
N ASP A 121 5.78 1.63 11.57
CA ASP A 121 5.62 3.07 11.47
C ASP A 121 4.18 3.48 11.11
N LEU A 122 3.51 2.74 10.19
CA LEU A 122 2.08 2.95 9.89
C LEU A 122 1.20 2.81 11.13
N VAL A 123 1.46 1.80 11.97
CA VAL A 123 0.70 1.58 13.21
C VAL A 123 0.90 2.72 14.17
N GLU A 124 2.15 3.17 14.36
CA GLU A 124 2.47 4.30 15.22
C GLU A 124 1.82 5.60 14.70
N CYS A 125 1.96 5.90 13.42
CA CYS A 125 1.34 7.08 12.82
C CYS A 125 -0.20 7.07 12.96
N ALA A 126 -0.85 5.92 12.74
CA ALA A 126 -2.30 5.78 12.87
C ALA A 126 -2.78 5.97 14.33
N ALA A 127 -1.96 5.60 15.31
CA ALA A 127 -2.28 5.76 16.73
C ALA A 127 -2.46 7.23 17.14
N PHE A 128 -1.82 8.18 16.47
CA PHE A 128 -2.03 9.63 16.71
C PHE A 128 -3.49 10.06 16.49
N ALA A 129 -4.20 9.41 15.56
CA ALA A 129 -5.62 9.70 15.29
C ALA A 129 -6.56 9.15 16.33
N LYS A 130 -6.11 8.27 17.24
CA LYS A 130 -6.90 7.63 18.30
C LYS A 130 -8.21 7.01 17.78
N PRO A 131 -8.15 6.09 16.79
CA PRO A 131 -9.36 5.49 16.24
C PRO A 131 -10.18 4.82 17.33
N ALA A 132 -11.49 5.13 17.38
CA ALA A 132 -12.39 4.61 18.42
C ALA A 132 -12.91 3.21 18.09
N TYR A 133 -12.99 2.88 16.80
CA TYR A 133 -13.57 1.63 16.33
C TYR A 133 -13.12 1.30 14.89
N LEU A 134 -13.11 0.02 14.57
CA LEU A 134 -12.86 -0.48 13.23
C LEU A 134 -13.99 -1.42 12.81
N LEU A 135 -14.39 -1.34 11.54
CA LEU A 135 -15.15 -2.35 10.83
C LEU A 135 -14.41 -2.68 9.54
N ASN A 136 -13.77 -3.83 9.49
CA ASN A 136 -13.18 -4.35 8.26
C ASN A 136 -13.95 -5.55 7.73
N VAL A 137 -13.95 -5.68 6.41
CA VAL A 137 -14.56 -6.81 5.69
C VAL A 137 -13.53 -7.54 4.84
N ILE A 138 -13.80 -8.81 4.56
CA ILE A 138 -13.10 -9.59 3.54
C ILE A 138 -14.13 -9.85 2.43
N VAL A 139 -13.73 -9.61 1.19
CA VAL A 139 -14.59 -9.73 0.01
C VAL A 139 -13.97 -10.75 -0.93
N ASN A 140 -14.75 -11.69 -1.44
CA ASN A 140 -14.32 -12.67 -2.43
C ASN A 140 -14.32 -12.07 -3.86
N ASP A 141 -13.91 -12.88 -4.85
CA ASP A 141 -13.86 -12.46 -6.26
C ASP A 141 -15.24 -12.13 -6.86
N ASP A 142 -16.33 -12.60 -6.26
CA ASP A 142 -17.71 -12.26 -6.62
C ASP A 142 -18.24 -11.00 -5.91
N TYR A 143 -17.37 -10.23 -5.25
CA TYR A 143 -17.71 -9.04 -4.45
C TYR A 143 -18.66 -9.32 -3.27
N GLN A 144 -18.71 -10.55 -2.77
CA GLN A 144 -19.49 -10.90 -1.60
C GLN A 144 -18.66 -10.76 -0.33
N ILE A 145 -19.26 -10.23 0.72
CA ILE A 145 -18.63 -10.16 2.04
C ILE A 145 -18.62 -11.57 2.64
N VAL A 146 -17.42 -12.15 2.79
CA VAL A 146 -17.20 -13.49 3.35
C VAL A 146 -16.71 -13.43 4.80
N GLY A 147 -16.35 -12.26 5.30
CA GLY A 147 -15.96 -12.04 6.70
C GLY A 147 -16.14 -10.57 7.09
N ALA A 148 -16.51 -10.33 8.36
CA ALA A 148 -16.59 -9.00 8.95
C ALA A 148 -15.94 -9.02 10.34
N PHE A 149 -15.08 -8.03 10.62
CA PHE A 149 -14.28 -7.92 11.83
C PHE A 149 -14.43 -6.52 12.39
N ALA A 150 -14.85 -6.43 13.65
CA ALA A 150 -15.18 -5.15 14.26
C ALA A 150 -14.71 -5.07 15.71
N GLY A 151 -14.38 -3.85 16.16
CA GLY A 151 -13.93 -3.60 17.53
C GLY A 151 -12.70 -2.71 17.62
N ASP A 152 -11.79 -3.05 18.54
CA ASP A 152 -10.46 -2.39 18.60
C ASP A 152 -9.76 -2.46 17.27
N TRP A 153 -9.24 -1.33 16.79
CA TRP A 153 -8.75 -1.21 15.42
C TRP A 153 -7.53 -2.08 15.11
N GLN A 154 -6.67 -2.37 16.09
CA GLN A 154 -5.51 -3.27 15.89
C GLN A 154 -5.95 -4.73 15.97
N GLN A 155 -6.74 -5.10 16.97
CA GLN A 155 -7.15 -6.49 17.18
C GLN A 155 -8.09 -6.98 16.08
N ALA A 156 -9.08 -6.17 15.68
CA ALA A 156 -10.00 -6.51 14.60
C ALA A 156 -9.28 -6.63 13.26
N HIS A 157 -8.34 -5.71 12.95
CA HIS A 157 -7.52 -5.81 11.75
C HIS A 157 -6.62 -7.07 11.75
N ALA A 158 -5.96 -7.37 12.87
CA ALA A 158 -5.14 -8.58 12.99
C ALA A 158 -5.97 -9.87 12.86
N ALA A 159 -7.20 -9.87 13.37
CA ALA A 159 -8.12 -11.01 13.18
C ALA A 159 -8.52 -11.20 11.71
N ALA A 160 -8.84 -10.10 11.01
CA ALA A 160 -9.14 -10.14 9.58
C ALA A 160 -7.93 -10.61 8.75
N ALA A 161 -6.74 -10.11 9.04
CA ALA A 161 -5.51 -10.51 8.35
C ALA A 161 -5.23 -12.02 8.43
N ARG A 162 -5.44 -12.63 9.60
CA ARG A 162 -5.31 -14.10 9.76
C ARG A 162 -6.30 -14.88 8.89
N VAL A 163 -7.50 -14.36 8.70
CA VAL A 163 -8.49 -15.02 7.82
C VAL A 163 -8.12 -14.83 6.34
N VAL A 164 -7.64 -13.65 5.93
CA VAL A 164 -7.10 -13.46 4.57
C VAL A 164 -5.94 -14.42 4.30
N GLU A 165 -5.03 -14.61 5.26
CA GLU A 165 -3.93 -15.56 5.12
C GLU A 165 -4.43 -17.01 4.92
N GLN A 166 -5.52 -17.40 5.57
CA GLN A 166 -6.12 -18.73 5.40
C GLN A 166 -6.87 -18.88 4.08
N LEU A 167 -7.50 -17.82 3.57
CA LEU A 167 -8.29 -17.85 2.33
C LEU A 167 -7.42 -17.70 1.07
N ASP A 168 -6.51 -16.72 1.08
CA ASP A 168 -5.76 -16.29 -0.09
C ASP A 168 -4.29 -16.73 -0.05
N GLY A 169 -3.82 -17.18 1.11
CA GLY A 169 -2.44 -17.62 1.29
C GLY A 169 -2.20 -18.98 0.65
N VAL A 170 -1.22 -19.06 -0.25
CA VAL A 170 -0.83 -20.31 -0.92
C VAL A 170 0.50 -20.79 -0.38
N ALA A 171 0.48 -21.92 0.33
CA ALA A 171 1.70 -22.55 0.79
C ALA A 171 2.45 -23.22 -0.38
N ILE A 172 3.66 -22.78 -0.65
CA ILE A 172 4.54 -23.40 -1.64
C ILE A 172 5.61 -24.26 -0.95
N PRO A 173 5.87 -25.48 -1.43
CA PRO A 173 6.82 -26.39 -0.77
C PRO A 173 8.29 -25.93 -0.95
N ARG A 174 8.58 -25.19 -2.00
CA ARG A 174 9.91 -24.63 -2.33
C ARG A 174 9.79 -23.53 -3.38
N ARG A 175 10.76 -22.64 -3.41
CA ARG A 175 10.97 -21.72 -4.55
C ARG A 175 11.34 -22.49 -5.79
N THR A 176 10.91 -22.00 -6.97
CA THR A 176 11.12 -22.64 -8.27
C THR A 176 12.01 -21.79 -9.17
N PRO A 177 12.82 -22.40 -10.06
CA PRO A 177 13.66 -21.64 -11.01
C PRO A 177 12.86 -20.91 -12.09
N LEU A 178 11.57 -21.25 -12.29
CA LEU A 178 10.68 -20.58 -13.24
C LEU A 178 9.34 -20.30 -12.59
N VAL A 179 8.89 -19.05 -12.67
CA VAL A 179 7.55 -18.61 -12.27
C VAL A 179 6.89 -17.89 -13.45
N ILE A 180 5.65 -18.24 -13.74
CA ILE A 180 4.81 -17.52 -14.69
C ILE A 180 3.64 -16.91 -13.90
N ALA A 181 3.52 -15.58 -13.93
CA ALA A 181 2.52 -14.85 -13.19
C ALA A 181 1.70 -13.93 -14.11
N SER A 182 0.37 -13.94 -13.92
CA SER A 182 -0.53 -13.03 -14.61
C SER A 182 -1.06 -11.98 -13.63
N ALA A 183 -1.13 -10.72 -14.07
CA ALA A 183 -1.74 -9.64 -13.28
C ALA A 183 -3.29 -9.76 -13.18
N GLY A 184 -3.90 -10.72 -13.87
CA GLY A 184 -5.31 -11.08 -13.69
C GLY A 184 -6.31 -10.30 -14.54
N GLY A 185 -5.85 -9.51 -15.51
CA GLY A 185 -6.71 -8.75 -16.43
C GLY A 185 -7.19 -7.41 -15.85
N TYR A 186 -7.97 -6.69 -16.67
CA TYR A 186 -8.52 -5.38 -16.32
C TYR A 186 -9.45 -5.44 -15.08
N PRO A 187 -9.35 -4.49 -14.15
CA PRO A 187 -8.46 -3.32 -14.11
C PRO A 187 -7.12 -3.56 -13.39
N LYS A 188 -6.81 -4.78 -12.96
CA LYS A 188 -5.60 -5.09 -12.16
C LYS A 188 -4.30 -4.94 -12.97
N ASP A 189 -4.39 -5.08 -14.31
CA ASP A 189 -3.27 -4.98 -15.25
C ASP A 189 -3.31 -3.72 -16.13
N ILE A 190 -4.04 -2.68 -15.69
CA ILE A 190 -4.26 -1.46 -16.47
C ILE A 190 -2.95 -0.74 -16.82
N ASN A 191 -1.94 -0.81 -15.94
CA ASN A 191 -0.62 -0.22 -16.13
C ASN A 191 0.47 -0.96 -15.34
N LEU A 192 1.73 -0.63 -15.61
CA LEU A 192 2.86 -1.28 -14.96
C LEU A 192 2.91 -0.99 -13.45
N TYR A 193 2.55 0.23 -13.03
CA TYR A 193 2.44 0.58 -11.61
C TYR A 193 1.53 -0.40 -10.85
N GLN A 194 0.34 -0.73 -11.38
CA GLN A 194 -0.56 -1.70 -10.75
C GLN A 194 -0.01 -3.13 -10.80
N THR A 195 0.70 -3.49 -11.88
CA THR A 195 1.33 -4.81 -12.08
C THR A 195 2.41 -5.10 -11.04
N SER A 196 2.99 -4.09 -10.39
CA SER A 196 3.96 -4.25 -9.30
C SER A 196 3.46 -5.13 -8.15
N LYS A 197 2.15 -5.16 -7.92
CA LYS A 197 1.54 -6.02 -6.89
C LYS A 197 1.69 -7.50 -7.24
N THR A 198 1.54 -7.84 -8.52
CA THR A 198 1.76 -9.20 -9.04
C THR A 198 3.23 -9.57 -8.99
N LEU A 199 4.12 -8.63 -9.38
CA LEU A 199 5.56 -8.80 -9.26
C LEU A 199 5.95 -9.19 -7.83
N ALA A 200 5.56 -8.38 -6.85
CA ALA A 200 5.89 -8.58 -5.44
C ALA A 200 5.35 -9.92 -4.89
N ASN A 201 4.14 -10.33 -5.28
CA ASN A 201 3.58 -11.62 -4.90
C ASN A 201 4.35 -12.79 -5.51
N ALA A 202 4.68 -12.71 -6.80
CA ALA A 202 5.34 -13.76 -7.54
C ALA A 202 6.82 -13.95 -7.12
N LEU A 203 7.50 -12.86 -6.71
CA LEU A 203 8.88 -12.90 -6.21
C LEU A 203 9.07 -13.85 -5.03
N ALA A 204 8.05 -14.02 -4.18
CA ALA A 204 8.10 -14.97 -3.06
C ALA A 204 8.33 -16.42 -3.52
N ALA A 205 7.93 -16.76 -4.75
CA ALA A 205 7.99 -18.10 -5.32
C ALA A 205 9.24 -18.36 -6.19
N VAL A 206 9.96 -17.31 -6.62
CA VAL A 206 11.13 -17.43 -7.49
C VAL A 206 12.37 -17.80 -6.68
N ALA A 207 13.13 -18.82 -7.14
CA ALA A 207 14.41 -19.15 -6.57
C ALA A 207 15.46 -18.07 -6.90
N PRO A 208 16.51 -17.85 -6.10
CA PRO A 208 17.58 -16.93 -6.41
C PRO A 208 18.19 -17.23 -7.80
N GLY A 209 18.32 -16.21 -8.64
CA GLY A 209 18.76 -16.34 -10.04
C GLY A 209 17.78 -17.06 -10.95
N GLY A 210 16.53 -17.25 -10.52
CA GLY A 210 15.47 -17.84 -11.33
C GLY A 210 14.90 -16.86 -12.36
N THR A 211 13.98 -17.36 -13.18
CA THR A 211 13.28 -16.60 -14.23
C THR A 211 11.84 -16.34 -13.83
N MET A 212 11.37 -15.11 -14.02
CA MET A 212 9.98 -14.75 -13.90
C MET A 212 9.41 -14.26 -15.24
N ILE A 213 8.30 -14.85 -15.68
CA ILE A 213 7.52 -14.37 -16.81
C ILE A 213 6.28 -13.68 -16.24
N LEU A 214 6.22 -12.35 -16.36
CA LEU A 214 5.12 -11.55 -15.88
C LEU A 214 4.22 -11.14 -17.06
N LEU A 215 2.94 -11.51 -16.98
CA LEU A 215 1.93 -11.24 -18.02
C LEU A 215 1.00 -10.12 -17.55
N SER A 216 0.99 -9.01 -18.31
CA SER A 216 0.18 -7.83 -18.03
C SER A 216 -0.09 -7.07 -19.32
N GLN A 217 -1.28 -6.51 -19.49
CA GLN A 217 -1.64 -5.75 -20.70
C GLN A 217 -1.02 -4.36 -20.71
N CYS A 218 -0.96 -3.70 -19.55
CA CYS A 218 -0.43 -2.35 -19.36
C CYS A 218 -0.95 -1.33 -20.39
N GLY A 219 -2.28 -1.31 -20.62
CA GLY A 219 -2.91 -0.44 -21.64
C GLY A 219 -2.67 1.06 -21.43
N GLU A 220 -2.38 1.50 -20.20
CA GLU A 220 -1.98 2.86 -19.84
C GLU A 220 -0.45 3.01 -19.63
N GLY A 221 0.36 2.10 -20.17
CA GLY A 221 1.81 2.15 -20.08
C GLY A 221 2.33 2.00 -18.65
N PHE A 222 3.19 2.91 -18.22
CA PHE A 222 3.79 2.89 -16.88
C PHE A 222 2.80 3.25 -15.77
N GLY A 223 1.77 4.07 -16.07
CA GLY A 223 0.72 4.49 -15.14
C GLY A 223 1.13 5.60 -14.16
N ASP A 224 2.41 5.90 -14.06
CA ASP A 224 2.96 6.94 -13.21
C ASP A 224 4.28 7.47 -13.79
N PRO A 225 4.49 8.80 -13.93
CA PRO A 225 5.69 9.37 -14.54
C PRO A 225 6.97 9.09 -13.75
N ASP A 226 6.90 9.02 -12.42
CA ASP A 226 8.08 8.71 -11.61
C ASP A 226 8.46 7.23 -11.73
N CYS A 227 7.47 6.36 -11.92
CA CYS A 227 7.69 4.95 -12.23
C CYS A 227 8.44 4.80 -13.56
N GLU A 228 8.01 5.50 -14.60
CA GLU A 228 8.69 5.53 -15.90
C GLU A 228 10.12 6.08 -15.79
N ALA A 229 10.30 7.20 -15.09
CA ALA A 229 11.60 7.81 -14.88
C ALA A 229 12.58 6.86 -14.17
N GLN A 230 12.13 6.14 -13.17
CA GLN A 230 12.96 5.17 -12.45
C GLN A 230 13.35 3.97 -13.32
N ILE A 231 12.49 3.50 -14.20
CA ILE A 231 12.77 2.37 -15.07
C ILE A 231 13.68 2.77 -16.23
N CYS A 232 13.41 3.92 -16.88
CA CYS A 232 14.03 4.31 -18.13
C CYS A 232 15.09 5.41 -18.01
N GLY A 233 15.12 6.17 -16.91
CA GLY A 233 15.88 7.43 -16.83
C GLY A 233 17.29 7.33 -16.25
N TYR A 234 17.74 6.15 -15.81
CA TYR A 234 19.04 5.99 -15.15
C TYR A 234 19.82 4.80 -15.68
N ASP A 235 21.14 4.91 -15.73
CA ASP A 235 22.03 3.89 -16.26
C ASP A 235 22.49 2.85 -15.21
N SER A 236 22.34 3.16 -13.91
CA SER A 236 22.76 2.27 -12.82
C SER A 236 21.77 2.23 -11.67
N MET A 237 21.79 1.14 -10.87
CA MET A 237 20.98 1.02 -9.66
C MET A 237 21.37 2.05 -8.59
N GLU A 238 22.65 2.42 -8.50
CA GLU A 238 23.12 3.45 -7.57
C GLU A 238 22.51 4.81 -7.88
N GLU A 239 22.47 5.21 -9.16
CA GLU A 239 21.85 6.47 -9.58
C GLU A 239 20.34 6.47 -9.32
N ARG A 240 19.64 5.35 -9.63
CA ARG A 240 18.22 5.16 -9.34
C ARG A 240 17.93 5.34 -7.87
N GLU A 241 18.66 4.63 -7.01
CA GLU A 241 18.44 4.68 -5.57
C GLU A 241 18.77 6.06 -4.99
N LYS A 242 19.83 6.70 -5.46
CA LYS A 242 20.21 8.06 -5.06
C LYS A 242 19.12 9.07 -5.42
N ALA A 243 18.57 9.00 -6.63
CA ALA A 243 17.48 9.86 -7.07
C ALA A 243 16.20 9.62 -6.26
N LEU A 244 15.82 8.35 -6.04
CA LEU A 244 14.66 7.98 -5.25
C LEU A 244 14.78 8.46 -3.80
N ARG A 245 15.95 8.37 -3.18
CA ARG A 245 16.15 8.83 -1.80
C ARG A 245 16.17 10.35 -1.67
N ALA A 246 16.59 11.06 -2.74
CA ALA A 246 16.61 12.52 -2.76
C ALA A 246 15.19 13.11 -2.87
N ASP A 247 14.31 12.47 -3.64
CA ASP A 247 12.91 12.88 -3.82
C ASP A 247 12.02 11.63 -3.90
N PHE A 248 11.65 11.13 -2.72
CA PHE A 248 10.89 9.89 -2.63
C PHE A 248 9.46 10.07 -3.08
N SER A 249 9.03 9.24 -4.04
CA SER A 249 7.63 9.06 -4.40
C SER A 249 7.27 7.57 -4.46
N ILE A 250 5.97 7.25 -4.31
CA ILE A 250 5.51 5.85 -4.39
C ILE A 250 5.70 5.31 -5.80
N GLY A 251 5.41 6.13 -6.83
CA GLY A 251 5.66 5.77 -8.22
C GLY A 251 7.13 5.47 -8.50
N GLY A 252 8.01 6.32 -7.99
CA GLY A 252 9.45 6.12 -8.06
C GLY A 252 9.88 4.82 -7.38
N PHE A 253 9.39 4.53 -6.17
CA PHE A 253 9.69 3.27 -5.48
C PHE A 253 9.22 2.05 -6.28
N VAL A 254 8.04 2.10 -6.90
CA VAL A 254 7.55 1.00 -7.75
C VAL A 254 8.46 0.77 -8.96
N GLY A 255 8.88 1.84 -9.64
CA GLY A 255 9.83 1.75 -10.75
C GLY A 255 11.19 1.19 -10.32
N PHE A 256 11.69 1.64 -9.16
CA PHE A 256 12.91 1.12 -8.55
C PHE A 256 12.80 -0.39 -8.27
N LEU A 257 11.67 -0.86 -7.71
CA LEU A 257 11.44 -2.28 -7.43
C LEU A 257 11.49 -3.15 -8.71
N PHE A 258 10.95 -2.67 -9.84
CA PHE A 258 11.08 -3.36 -11.12
C PHE A 258 12.55 -3.44 -11.59
N ALA A 259 13.28 -2.33 -11.51
CA ALA A 259 14.67 -2.29 -11.92
C ALA A 259 15.55 -3.19 -11.02
N GLU A 260 15.39 -3.11 -9.70
CA GLU A 260 16.08 -3.97 -8.73
C GLU A 260 15.77 -5.45 -8.96
N THR A 261 14.52 -5.77 -9.28
CA THR A 261 14.12 -7.14 -9.61
C THR A 261 14.83 -7.63 -10.86
N ALA A 262 14.93 -6.81 -11.91
CA ALA A 262 15.60 -7.16 -13.15
C ALA A 262 17.12 -7.36 -13.00
N GLU A 263 17.75 -6.74 -11.99
CA GLU A 263 19.16 -6.98 -11.65
C GLU A 263 19.39 -8.38 -11.02
N HIS A 264 18.41 -8.89 -10.28
CA HIS A 264 18.55 -10.12 -9.50
C HIS A 264 17.93 -11.36 -10.13
N TYR A 265 17.02 -11.18 -11.12
CA TYR A 265 16.25 -12.25 -11.76
C TYR A 265 16.21 -12.04 -13.29
N HIS A 266 15.90 -13.12 -14.00
CA HIS A 266 15.77 -13.10 -15.47
C HIS A 266 14.32 -13.08 -15.92
#